data_d171f067ecb9a04fe80a2f1bcd3dc2a9
#
_entry.id   d171f067ecb9a04fe80a2f1bcd3dc2a9
#
_cell.length_a   1.000
_cell.length_b   1.000
_cell.length_c   1.000
_cell.angle_alpha   90.00
_cell.angle_beta   90.00
_cell.angle_gamma   90.00
#
_symmetry.space_group_name_H-M   'P 1'
#
loop_
_entity.id
_entity.type
_entity.pdbx_description
1 polymer ?
#
loop_
_entity_poly.entity_id
_entity_poly.type
_entity_poly.pdbx_seq_one_letter_code
_entity_poly.pdbx_strand_id
1 'polypeptide(L)'
;MKQNSSTHERLADRLANILTLLNIGSHLSSKELADQFGVNNRTIMRDFDRLSSYLPLQQDEITKKYYLEQSYLGRISHKDIRNFAELSGISDLYPNLDMSFLRELLDSRANQVYSTKGHSFEDSTQFIDIFKKLSQAILEHRQTGFLYKGESRVVQPYRLINHHGSWYLAAVRKEQLRTYRISHIQLTHFSHEYPKFIPDPNIVKLVEDDDSIWFGQDKQEIILSVDSSVAFYFKQRSILPEQQIVKELEGGNLLVSSKINHDMQLLPLIRFWIPYLKIVNREGLQEELERSLKIYLGI
;
A
#
# COMPACT_ATOMS: atom_id res chain seq x y z
N MET A 1 22.98 23.27 41.19
CA MET A 1 21.86 23.00 42.12
C MET A 1 21.29 21.62 41.79
N LYS A 2 21.55 20.61 42.65
CA LYS A 2 20.90 19.29 42.54
C LYS A 2 19.47 19.42 43.06
N GLN A 3 18.49 19.39 42.18
CA GLN A 3 17.10 19.23 42.60
C GLN A 3 16.95 17.88 43.31
N ASN A 4 16.55 17.92 44.60
CA ASN A 4 16.15 16.75 45.36
C ASN A 4 14.77 16.30 44.82
N SER A 5 14.78 15.47 43.77
CA SER A 5 13.55 14.82 43.30
C SER A 5 13.04 13.87 44.39
N SER A 6 11.73 13.90 44.65
CA SER A 6 11.10 13.05 45.65
C SER A 6 11.26 11.57 45.29
N THR A 7 11.19 10.67 46.29
CA THR A 7 11.29 9.21 46.07
C THR A 7 10.21 8.71 45.10
N HIS A 8 9.02 9.36 45.07
CA HIS A 8 7.92 9.05 44.18
C HIS A 8 8.21 9.49 42.75
N GLU A 9 8.83 10.65 42.54
CA GLU A 9 9.22 11.18 41.23
C GLU A 9 10.26 10.27 40.57
N ARG A 10 11.26 9.82 41.32
CA ARG A 10 12.27 8.85 40.84
C ARG A 10 11.66 7.49 40.47
N LEU A 11 10.63 7.04 41.19
CA LEU A 11 9.89 5.82 40.83
C LEU A 11 9.13 6.00 39.51
N ALA A 12 8.40 7.10 39.37
CA ALA A 12 7.61 7.39 38.16
C ALA A 12 8.50 7.47 36.92
N ASP A 13 9.64 8.20 37.00
CA ASP A 13 10.60 8.31 35.91
C ASP A 13 11.20 6.94 35.53
N ARG A 14 11.54 6.13 36.52
CA ARG A 14 12.08 4.79 36.28
C ARG A 14 11.08 3.87 35.61
N LEU A 15 9.82 3.84 36.10
CA LEU A 15 8.74 3.05 35.48
C LEU A 15 8.44 3.51 34.07
N ALA A 16 8.40 4.83 33.83
CA ALA A 16 8.19 5.39 32.48
C ALA A 16 9.31 4.97 31.51
N ASN A 17 10.56 5.02 31.95
CA ASN A 17 11.71 4.57 31.14
C ASN A 17 11.64 3.05 30.86
N ILE A 18 11.34 2.23 31.86
CA ILE A 18 11.20 0.77 31.68
C ILE A 18 10.07 0.48 30.68
N LEU A 19 8.90 1.15 30.82
CA LEU A 19 7.78 1.02 29.90
C LEU A 19 8.15 1.42 28.47
N THR A 20 8.90 2.52 28.30
CA THR A 20 9.39 2.97 27.00
C THR A 20 10.29 1.93 26.34
N LEU A 21 11.25 1.40 27.10
CA LEU A 21 12.16 0.37 26.62
C LEU A 21 11.43 -0.93 26.25
N LEU A 22 10.47 -1.37 27.08
CA LEU A 22 9.64 -2.53 26.78
C LEU A 22 8.80 -2.29 25.51
N ASN A 23 8.24 -1.09 25.36
CA ASN A 23 7.39 -0.73 24.24
C ASN A 23 8.13 -0.72 22.88
N ILE A 24 9.41 -0.33 22.87
CA ILE A 24 10.25 -0.41 21.66
C ILE A 24 10.82 -1.81 21.41
N GLY A 25 10.47 -2.79 22.25
CA GLY A 25 10.85 -4.17 22.07
C GLY A 25 12.12 -4.63 22.68
N SER A 26 12.65 -3.87 23.58
CA SER A 26 13.89 -4.25 24.26
C SER A 26 13.65 -5.43 25.20
N HIS A 27 14.61 -6.36 25.21
CA HIS A 27 14.72 -7.41 26.22
C HIS A 27 15.57 -6.87 27.35
N LEU A 28 14.98 -6.66 28.53
CA LEU A 28 15.55 -5.92 29.63
C LEU A 28 16.14 -6.84 30.71
N SER A 29 17.39 -6.61 31.05
CA SER A 29 18.05 -7.25 32.18
C SER A 29 17.84 -6.42 33.46
N SER A 30 17.39 -7.06 34.54
CA SER A 30 17.23 -6.38 35.84
C SER A 30 18.53 -5.83 36.36
N LYS A 31 19.65 -6.48 36.07
CA LYS A 31 20.99 -6.05 36.50
C LYS A 31 21.44 -4.81 35.69
N GLU A 32 21.32 -4.83 34.37
CA GLU A 32 21.66 -3.70 33.50
C GLU A 32 20.85 -2.44 33.86
N LEU A 33 19.52 -2.60 34.14
CA LEU A 33 18.69 -1.50 34.59
C LEU A 33 19.03 -1.01 35.99
N ALA A 34 19.44 -1.91 36.93
CA ALA A 34 19.85 -1.52 38.25
C ALA A 34 21.11 -0.61 38.18
N ASP A 35 22.07 -0.98 37.33
CA ASP A 35 23.30 -0.19 37.09
C ASP A 35 22.94 1.14 36.41
N GLN A 36 22.07 1.14 35.40
CA GLN A 36 21.64 2.33 34.66
C GLN A 36 20.93 3.36 35.56
N PHE A 37 20.06 2.90 36.46
CA PHE A 37 19.28 3.78 37.35
C PHE A 37 19.95 4.04 38.68
N GLY A 38 21.12 3.43 38.95
CA GLY A 38 21.83 3.57 40.22
C GLY A 38 21.05 3.04 41.43
N VAL A 39 20.30 1.94 41.24
CA VAL A 39 19.49 1.32 42.28
C VAL A 39 19.85 -0.15 42.49
N ASN A 40 19.39 -0.74 43.58
CA ASN A 40 19.60 -2.16 43.83
C ASN A 40 18.74 -3.01 42.87
N ASN A 41 19.28 -4.14 42.40
CA ASN A 41 18.58 -5.09 41.55
C ASN A 41 17.20 -5.50 42.10
N ARG A 42 17.07 -5.63 43.44
CA ARG A 42 15.79 -5.92 44.11
C ARG A 42 14.76 -4.82 43.89
N THR A 43 15.19 -3.58 43.68
CA THR A 43 14.29 -2.45 43.34
C THR A 43 13.70 -2.63 41.95
N ILE A 44 14.53 -2.99 40.96
CA ILE A 44 14.09 -3.26 39.58
C ILE A 44 13.16 -4.47 39.53
N MET A 45 13.45 -5.53 40.29
CA MET A 45 12.55 -6.69 40.36
C MET A 45 11.17 -6.30 40.88
N ARG A 46 11.09 -5.46 41.93
CA ARG A 46 9.79 -4.93 42.40
C ARG A 46 9.10 -4.05 41.37
N ASP A 47 9.83 -3.35 40.55
CA ASP A 47 9.26 -2.55 39.47
C ASP A 47 8.70 -3.45 38.36
N PHE A 48 9.39 -4.53 37.99
CA PHE A 48 8.85 -5.56 37.11
C PHE A 48 7.60 -6.24 37.70
N ASP A 49 7.60 -6.58 39.01
CA ASP A 49 6.43 -7.15 39.69
C ASP A 49 5.22 -6.20 39.65
N ARG A 50 5.44 -4.91 39.81
CA ARG A 50 4.39 -3.89 39.65
C ARG A 50 3.87 -3.81 38.24
N LEU A 51 4.75 -3.82 37.24
CA LEU A 51 4.36 -3.76 35.83
C LEU A 51 3.67 -5.04 35.39
N SER A 52 4.05 -6.21 35.89
CA SER A 52 3.42 -7.50 35.57
C SER A 52 1.98 -7.60 36.04
N SER A 53 1.59 -6.78 37.03
CA SER A 53 0.20 -6.69 37.49
C SER A 53 -0.72 -6.02 36.45
N TYR A 54 -0.17 -5.27 35.50
CA TYR A 54 -0.90 -4.51 34.49
C TYR A 54 -0.57 -4.93 33.05
N LEU A 55 0.60 -5.57 32.86
CA LEU A 55 1.15 -5.94 31.55
C LEU A 55 1.58 -7.40 31.56
N PRO A 56 1.39 -8.16 30.47
CA PRO A 56 1.85 -9.54 30.36
C PRO A 56 3.37 -9.58 30.10
N LEU A 57 4.13 -9.24 31.14
CA LEU A 57 5.56 -9.34 31.10
C LEU A 57 5.97 -10.82 31.02
N GLN A 58 6.80 -11.14 30.04
CA GLN A 58 7.39 -12.47 29.87
C GLN A 58 8.87 -12.41 30.26
N GLN A 59 9.39 -13.55 30.71
CA GLN A 59 10.82 -13.69 30.95
C GLN A 59 11.39 -14.79 30.05
N ASP A 60 12.40 -14.46 29.29
CA ASP A 60 13.13 -15.41 28.45
C ASP A 60 13.83 -16.46 29.33
N GLU A 61 13.62 -17.73 29.04
CA GLU A 61 14.11 -18.84 29.88
C GLU A 61 15.66 -18.95 29.87
N ILE A 62 16.30 -18.55 28.77
CA ILE A 62 17.75 -18.67 28.57
C ILE A 62 18.46 -17.42 29.08
N THR A 63 18.05 -16.24 28.61
CA THR A 63 18.73 -14.97 28.90
C THR A 63 18.29 -14.33 30.20
N LYS A 64 17.16 -14.80 30.78
CA LYS A 64 16.49 -14.24 31.97
C LYS A 64 16.09 -12.76 31.80
N LYS A 65 16.06 -12.25 30.57
CA LYS A 65 15.63 -10.89 30.26
C LYS A 65 14.10 -10.80 30.19
N TYR A 66 13.57 -9.67 30.63
CA TYR A 66 12.15 -9.37 30.58
C TYR A 66 11.78 -8.67 29.28
N TYR A 67 10.64 -9.05 28.69
CA TYR A 67 10.11 -8.46 27.47
C TYR A 67 8.60 -8.49 27.47
N LEU A 68 7.97 -7.72 26.59
CA LEU A 68 6.55 -7.80 26.33
C LEU A 68 6.27 -8.63 25.08
N GLU A 69 5.26 -9.46 25.12
CA GLU A 69 4.81 -10.22 23.96
C GLU A 69 4.38 -9.28 22.83
N GLN A 70 4.78 -9.57 21.61
CA GLN A 70 4.57 -8.70 20.43
C GLN A 70 3.08 -8.39 20.16
N SER A 71 2.20 -9.32 20.50
CA SER A 71 0.76 -9.19 20.30
C SER A 71 0.10 -8.18 21.24
N TYR A 72 0.76 -7.82 22.34
CA TYR A 72 0.13 -7.04 23.42
C TYR A 72 0.35 -5.53 23.34
N LEU A 73 1.47 -5.10 22.79
CA LEU A 73 1.73 -3.70 22.47
C LEU A 73 1.79 -3.62 20.96
N GLY A 74 0.82 -2.99 20.36
CA GLY A 74 0.79 -2.74 18.94
C GLY A 74 2.10 -2.10 18.48
N ARG A 75 3.13 -2.93 18.25
CA ARG A 75 4.44 -2.51 17.78
C ARG A 75 4.33 -2.19 16.31
N ILE A 76 3.94 -0.98 16.03
CA ILE A 76 4.15 -0.44 14.71
C ILE A 76 5.58 0.11 14.74
N SER A 77 6.51 -0.61 14.12
CA SER A 77 7.86 -0.12 13.89
C SER A 77 7.84 0.94 12.77
N HIS A 78 8.90 1.74 12.68
CA HIS A 78 9.07 2.65 11.55
C HIS A 78 9.00 1.93 10.19
N LYS A 79 9.51 0.70 10.13
CA LYS A 79 9.45 -0.15 8.95
C LYS A 79 8.00 -0.53 8.61
N ASP A 80 7.20 -0.87 9.62
CA ASP A 80 5.79 -1.26 9.40
C ASP A 80 4.95 -0.08 8.92
N ILE A 81 5.19 1.12 9.46
CA ILE A 81 4.50 2.34 9.01
C ILE A 81 4.90 2.68 7.57
N ARG A 82 6.19 2.56 7.24
CA ARG A 82 6.67 2.79 5.87
C ARG A 82 6.06 1.78 4.91
N ASN A 83 6.10 0.50 5.23
CA ASN A 83 5.47 -0.55 4.43
C ASN A 83 3.96 -0.29 4.25
N PHE A 84 3.27 0.16 5.32
CA PHE A 84 1.87 0.53 5.22
C PHE A 84 1.66 1.74 4.30
N ALA A 85 2.50 2.78 4.40
CA ALA A 85 2.42 3.96 3.54
C ALA A 85 2.65 3.60 2.06
N GLU A 86 3.63 2.74 1.77
CA GLU A 86 3.91 2.23 0.43
C GLU A 86 2.73 1.39 -0.10
N LEU A 87 2.26 0.41 0.67
CA LEU A 87 1.15 -0.47 0.27
C LEU A 87 -0.18 0.29 0.09
N SER A 88 -0.41 1.34 0.87
CA SER A 88 -1.61 2.17 0.76
C SER A 88 -1.49 3.26 -0.30
N GLY A 89 -0.32 3.41 -0.95
CA GLY A 89 -0.08 4.45 -1.96
C GLY A 89 -0.08 5.87 -1.41
N ILE A 90 0.15 6.04 -0.10
CA ILE A 90 0.18 7.36 0.56
C ILE A 90 1.59 7.87 0.81
N SER A 91 2.62 7.11 0.46
CA SER A 91 4.03 7.49 0.68
C SER A 91 4.36 8.85 0.07
N ASP A 92 3.88 9.10 -1.14
CA ASP A 92 4.16 10.34 -1.88
C ASP A 92 3.15 11.48 -1.57
N LEU A 93 2.15 11.20 -0.73
CA LEU A 93 1.16 12.19 -0.33
C LEU A 93 1.74 13.22 0.63
N TYR A 94 2.76 12.84 1.40
CA TYR A 94 3.35 13.66 2.43
C TYR A 94 4.81 14.03 2.10
N PRO A 95 5.25 15.24 2.49
CA PRO A 95 6.58 15.73 2.11
C PRO A 95 7.74 14.98 2.78
N ASN A 96 7.46 14.26 3.87
CA ASN A 96 8.43 13.49 4.62
C ASN A 96 7.70 12.39 5.42
N LEU A 97 8.35 11.24 5.57
CA LEU A 97 7.90 10.12 6.41
C LEU A 97 8.94 9.79 7.49
N ASP A 98 9.62 10.80 8.04
CA ASP A 98 10.48 10.59 9.21
C ASP A 98 9.66 10.31 10.48
N MET A 99 10.33 9.88 11.56
CA MET A 99 9.67 9.49 12.80
C MET A 99 8.94 10.63 13.49
N SER A 100 9.39 11.88 13.31
CA SER A 100 8.74 13.05 13.93
C SER A 100 7.43 13.36 13.24
N PHE A 101 7.45 13.35 11.92
CA PHE A 101 6.27 13.59 11.09
C PHE A 101 5.24 12.46 11.19
N LEU A 102 5.71 11.19 11.25
CA LEU A 102 4.84 10.04 11.46
C LEU A 102 4.12 10.10 12.81
N ARG A 103 4.78 10.54 13.87
CA ARG A 103 4.13 10.75 15.19
C ARG A 103 3.05 11.83 15.10
N GLU A 104 3.31 12.90 14.37
CA GLU A 104 2.33 13.96 14.13
C GLU A 104 1.10 13.45 13.37
N LEU A 105 1.30 12.64 12.31
CA LEU A 105 0.22 12.02 11.56
C LEU A 105 -0.60 11.01 12.38
N LEU A 106 0.03 10.32 13.32
CA LEU A 106 -0.63 9.35 14.22
C LEU A 106 -1.28 10.02 15.43
N ASP A 107 -1.05 11.31 15.67
CA ASP A 107 -1.72 12.08 16.71
C ASP A 107 -3.20 12.29 16.32
N SER A 108 -4.10 12.14 17.29
CA SER A 108 -5.54 12.36 17.08
C SER A 108 -5.89 13.77 16.55
N ARG A 109 -4.98 14.73 16.72
CA ARG A 109 -5.12 16.11 16.22
C ARG A 109 -4.72 16.27 14.75
N ALA A 110 -4.09 15.25 14.14
CA ALA A 110 -3.68 15.30 12.74
C ALA A 110 -4.86 15.61 11.81
N ASN A 111 -6.05 15.12 12.11
CA ASN A 111 -7.28 15.41 11.35
C ASN A 111 -7.69 16.89 11.34
N GLN A 112 -7.15 17.71 12.23
CA GLN A 112 -7.39 19.16 12.23
C GLN A 112 -6.46 19.89 11.25
N VAL A 113 -5.32 19.29 10.93
CA VAL A 113 -4.28 19.85 10.06
C VAL A 113 -4.35 19.27 8.65
N TYR A 114 -4.54 17.96 8.56
CA TYR A 114 -4.50 17.21 7.30
C TYR A 114 -5.87 16.67 6.94
N SER A 115 -6.30 16.87 5.72
CA SER A 115 -7.51 16.27 5.14
C SER A 115 -7.20 15.76 3.74
N THR A 116 -7.37 14.47 3.52
CA THR A 116 -7.25 13.86 2.19
C THR A 116 -8.63 13.66 1.61
N LYS A 117 -8.85 14.21 0.41
CA LYS A 117 -10.08 14.00 -0.36
C LYS A 117 -9.70 13.26 -1.63
N GLY A 118 -10.07 12.03 -1.71
CA GLY A 118 -9.74 11.14 -2.83
C GLY A 118 -10.94 10.42 -3.40
N HIS A 119 -10.67 9.43 -4.23
CA HIS A 119 -11.70 8.57 -4.79
C HIS A 119 -12.34 7.70 -3.69
N SER A 120 -13.64 7.40 -3.85
CA SER A 120 -14.30 6.40 -3.03
C SER A 120 -13.75 5.01 -3.36
N PHE A 121 -13.51 4.20 -2.34
CA PHE A 121 -13.08 2.81 -2.50
C PHE A 121 -14.29 1.88 -2.49
N GLU A 122 -14.18 0.77 -3.23
CA GLU A 122 -15.15 -0.32 -3.16
C GLU A 122 -15.13 -0.91 -1.74
N ASP A 123 -16.31 -1.15 -1.17
CA ASP A 123 -16.40 -1.81 0.14
C ASP A 123 -15.83 -3.23 0.06
N SER A 124 -14.61 -3.39 0.54
CA SER A 124 -13.89 -4.66 0.52
C SER A 124 -14.26 -5.58 1.69
N THR A 125 -15.05 -5.12 2.67
CA THR A 125 -15.40 -5.91 3.86
C THR A 125 -16.18 -7.18 3.50
N GLN A 126 -17.02 -7.11 2.47
CA GLN A 126 -17.76 -8.26 1.93
C GLN A 126 -16.89 -9.32 1.24
N PHE A 127 -15.62 -9.02 0.98
CA PHE A 127 -14.67 -9.92 0.30
C PHE A 127 -13.58 -10.48 1.23
N ILE A 128 -13.71 -10.32 2.54
CA ILE A 128 -12.70 -10.73 3.54
C ILE A 128 -12.25 -12.18 3.34
N ASP A 129 -13.18 -13.10 3.13
CA ASP A 129 -12.85 -14.53 2.94
C ASP A 129 -12.13 -14.78 1.62
N ILE A 130 -12.48 -14.04 0.57
CA ILE A 130 -11.78 -14.10 -0.72
C ILE A 130 -10.33 -13.62 -0.53
N PHE A 131 -10.15 -12.48 0.15
CA PHE A 131 -8.82 -11.93 0.44
C PHE A 131 -7.95 -12.91 1.20
N LYS A 132 -8.44 -13.46 2.32
CA LYS A 132 -7.69 -14.41 3.15
C LYS A 132 -7.22 -15.62 2.34
N LYS A 133 -8.14 -16.20 1.58
CA LYS A 133 -7.84 -17.42 0.78
C LYS A 133 -6.90 -17.14 -0.38
N LEU A 134 -7.09 -16.04 -1.10
CA LEU A 134 -6.19 -15.66 -2.19
C LEU A 134 -4.81 -15.27 -1.66
N SER A 135 -4.72 -14.51 -0.56
CA SER A 135 -3.45 -14.17 0.08
C SER A 135 -2.68 -15.43 0.50
N GLN A 136 -3.37 -16.40 1.12
CA GLN A 136 -2.75 -17.67 1.48
C GLN A 136 -2.26 -18.42 0.25
N ALA A 137 -3.06 -18.52 -0.82
CA ALA A 137 -2.68 -19.20 -2.06
C ALA A 137 -1.46 -18.54 -2.73
N ILE A 138 -1.37 -17.19 -2.69
CA ILE A 138 -0.21 -16.44 -3.20
C ILE A 138 1.03 -16.75 -2.37
N LEU A 139 0.95 -16.68 -1.04
CA LEU A 139 2.08 -16.92 -0.14
C LEU A 139 2.60 -18.37 -0.23
N GLU A 140 1.70 -19.33 -0.41
CA GLU A 140 2.05 -20.76 -0.55
C GLU A 140 2.45 -21.14 -1.98
N HIS A 141 2.37 -20.21 -2.94
CA HIS A 141 2.54 -20.50 -4.38
C HIS A 141 1.66 -21.67 -4.85
N ARG A 142 0.39 -21.64 -4.45
CA ARG A 142 -0.57 -22.70 -4.75
C ARG A 142 -1.59 -22.22 -5.78
N GLN A 143 -1.91 -23.06 -6.75
CA GLN A 143 -3.02 -22.80 -7.66
C GLN A 143 -4.33 -22.65 -6.88
N THR A 144 -5.27 -21.94 -7.45
CA THR A 144 -6.59 -21.76 -6.83
C THR A 144 -7.70 -21.78 -7.89
N GLY A 145 -8.88 -22.28 -7.48
CA GLY A 145 -10.06 -22.33 -8.32
C GLY A 145 -11.18 -21.43 -7.81
N PHE A 146 -11.91 -20.79 -8.72
CA PHE A 146 -13.07 -19.96 -8.42
C PHE A 146 -14.01 -19.86 -9.62
N LEU A 147 -15.25 -19.45 -9.38
CA LEU A 147 -16.13 -18.99 -10.45
C LEU A 147 -15.91 -17.51 -10.74
N TYR A 148 -15.76 -17.18 -12.00
CA TYR A 148 -15.62 -15.81 -12.47
C TYR A 148 -16.65 -15.54 -13.55
N LYS A 149 -17.63 -14.67 -13.26
CA LYS A 149 -18.76 -14.41 -14.17
C LYS A 149 -19.47 -15.70 -14.62
N GLY A 150 -19.68 -16.63 -13.68
CA GLY A 150 -20.36 -17.90 -13.94
C GLY A 150 -19.49 -19.02 -14.52
N GLU A 151 -18.25 -18.77 -14.88
CA GLU A 151 -17.36 -19.79 -15.44
C GLU A 151 -16.26 -20.21 -14.45
N SER A 152 -15.97 -21.50 -14.36
CA SER A 152 -14.89 -22.02 -13.54
C SER A 152 -13.53 -21.60 -14.08
N ARG A 153 -12.66 -21.16 -13.17
CA ARG A 153 -11.28 -20.80 -13.45
C ARG A 153 -10.35 -21.47 -12.46
N VAL A 154 -9.29 -22.08 -12.94
CA VAL A 154 -8.14 -22.53 -12.15
C VAL A 154 -6.95 -21.69 -12.61
N VAL A 155 -6.27 -21.05 -11.66
CA VAL A 155 -5.23 -20.07 -11.94
C VAL A 155 -4.05 -20.22 -10.99
N GLN A 156 -2.89 -19.70 -11.37
CA GLN A 156 -1.72 -19.49 -10.52
C GLN A 156 -1.76 -18.05 -10.03
N PRO A 157 -2.10 -17.78 -8.77
CA PRO A 157 -2.23 -16.41 -8.26
C PRO A 157 -0.85 -15.81 -7.95
N TYR A 158 -0.65 -14.55 -8.33
CA TYR A 158 0.61 -13.83 -8.11
C TYR A 158 0.48 -12.66 -7.16
N ARG A 159 -0.54 -11.81 -7.32
CA ARG A 159 -0.69 -10.59 -6.52
C ARG A 159 -2.13 -10.10 -6.45
N LEU A 160 -2.48 -9.46 -5.32
CA LEU A 160 -3.69 -8.65 -5.17
C LEU A 160 -3.32 -7.18 -5.40
N ILE A 161 -4.02 -6.52 -6.32
CA ILE A 161 -3.72 -5.15 -6.76
C ILE A 161 -4.95 -4.29 -6.54
N ASN A 162 -4.82 -3.17 -5.80
CA ASN A 162 -5.84 -2.13 -5.79
C ASN A 162 -5.56 -1.15 -6.93
N HIS A 163 -6.52 -0.96 -7.81
CA HIS A 163 -6.41 -0.02 -8.90
C HIS A 163 -7.67 0.84 -8.96
N HIS A 164 -7.49 2.14 -8.78
CA HIS A 164 -8.60 3.12 -8.74
C HIS A 164 -9.75 2.72 -7.79
N GLY A 165 -9.41 2.22 -6.60
CA GLY A 165 -10.39 1.86 -5.56
C GLY A 165 -11.07 0.51 -5.72
N SER A 166 -10.75 -0.27 -6.75
CA SER A 166 -11.21 -1.65 -6.94
C SER A 166 -10.08 -2.64 -6.82
N TRP A 167 -10.38 -3.84 -6.31
CA TRP A 167 -9.38 -4.88 -6.12
C TRP A 167 -9.40 -5.91 -7.24
N TYR A 168 -8.21 -6.32 -7.66
CA TYR A 168 -7.96 -7.27 -8.72
C TYR A 168 -6.96 -8.34 -8.27
N LEU A 169 -7.14 -9.56 -8.77
CA LEU A 169 -6.15 -10.63 -8.68
C LEU A 169 -5.38 -10.70 -10.00
N ALA A 170 -4.07 -10.50 -9.95
CA ALA A 170 -3.16 -10.85 -11.04
C ALA A 170 -2.85 -12.34 -10.95
N ALA A 171 -3.15 -13.10 -11.99
CA ALA A 171 -2.95 -14.55 -12.01
C ALA A 171 -2.70 -15.08 -13.43
N VAL A 172 -1.90 -16.14 -13.52
CA VAL A 172 -1.64 -16.86 -14.78
C VAL A 172 -2.69 -17.94 -15.00
N ARG A 173 -3.26 -17.93 -16.20
CA ARG A 173 -4.15 -18.98 -16.70
C ARG A 173 -3.78 -19.32 -18.14
N LYS A 174 -3.53 -20.60 -18.42
CA LYS A 174 -3.12 -21.05 -19.77
C LYS A 174 -1.93 -20.25 -20.30
N GLU A 175 -0.89 -20.11 -19.47
CA GLU A 175 0.38 -19.40 -19.76
C GLU A 175 0.22 -17.88 -20.01
N GLN A 176 -0.95 -17.31 -19.79
CA GLN A 176 -1.21 -15.89 -19.94
C GLN A 176 -1.50 -15.24 -18.59
N LEU A 177 -0.79 -14.16 -18.29
CA LEU A 177 -1.09 -13.31 -17.14
C LEU A 177 -2.38 -12.53 -17.43
N ARG A 178 -3.31 -12.60 -16.49
CA ARG A 178 -4.64 -11.97 -16.56
C ARG A 178 -5.00 -11.35 -15.22
N THR A 179 -5.94 -10.43 -15.26
CA THR A 179 -6.54 -9.82 -14.07
C THR A 179 -7.98 -10.26 -13.88
N TYR A 180 -8.33 -10.49 -12.63
CA TYR A 180 -9.69 -10.86 -12.21
C TYR A 180 -10.17 -9.88 -11.15
N ARG A 181 -11.23 -9.14 -11.40
CA ARG A 181 -11.82 -8.23 -10.41
C ARG A 181 -12.38 -9.04 -9.25
N ILE A 182 -12.02 -8.69 -8.02
CA ILE A 182 -12.37 -9.46 -6.81
C ILE A 182 -13.88 -9.55 -6.62
N SER A 183 -14.62 -8.47 -6.86
CA SER A 183 -16.09 -8.45 -6.75
C SER A 183 -16.81 -9.38 -7.71
N HIS A 184 -16.16 -9.91 -8.74
CA HIS A 184 -16.73 -10.89 -9.66
C HIS A 184 -16.29 -12.34 -9.36
N ILE A 185 -15.47 -12.54 -8.33
CA ILE A 185 -15.01 -13.86 -7.90
C ILE A 185 -16.02 -14.45 -6.92
N GLN A 186 -16.45 -15.67 -7.20
CA GLN A 186 -17.23 -16.48 -6.27
C GLN A 186 -16.42 -17.72 -5.88
N LEU A 187 -16.23 -17.90 -4.58
CA LEU A 187 -15.49 -19.05 -4.06
C LEU A 187 -16.38 -20.27 -4.09
N THR A 188 -16.02 -21.26 -4.90
CA THR A 188 -16.75 -22.53 -4.95
C THR A 188 -16.17 -23.59 -4.02
N HIS A 189 -14.90 -23.85 -4.10
CA HIS A 189 -14.16 -24.67 -3.15
C HIS A 189 -12.69 -24.29 -3.25
N PHE A 190 -12.12 -23.75 -2.18
CA PHE A 190 -10.68 -23.68 -2.02
C PHE A 190 -10.23 -25.02 -1.48
N SER A 191 -9.92 -25.91 -2.37
CA SER A 191 -9.39 -27.21 -2.01
C SER A 191 -7.89 -27.08 -1.75
N HIS A 192 -7.42 -27.64 -0.64
CA HIS A 192 -5.99 -27.88 -0.41
C HIS A 192 -5.39 -28.86 -1.46
N GLU A 193 -6.24 -29.37 -2.34
CA GLU A 193 -5.89 -30.30 -3.41
C GLU A 193 -5.20 -29.63 -4.62
N TYR A 194 -5.30 -28.31 -4.77
CA TYR A 194 -4.62 -27.64 -5.89
C TYR A 194 -3.10 -27.70 -5.72
N PRO A 195 -2.35 -28.05 -6.80
CA PRO A 195 -0.91 -28.20 -6.75
C PRO A 195 -0.21 -26.86 -6.50
N LYS A 196 0.99 -26.94 -5.91
CA LYS A 196 1.91 -25.81 -5.89
C LYS A 196 2.48 -25.58 -7.28
N PHE A 197 2.84 -24.35 -7.56
CA PHE A 197 3.53 -23.95 -8.78
C PHE A 197 4.82 -23.19 -8.43
N ILE A 198 5.75 -23.15 -9.36
CA ILE A 198 6.97 -22.34 -9.25
C ILE A 198 6.67 -21.00 -9.92
N PRO A 199 6.72 -19.87 -9.20
CA PRO A 199 6.52 -18.56 -9.80
C PRO A 199 7.56 -18.27 -10.88
N ASP A 200 7.10 -17.80 -12.04
CA ASP A 200 7.99 -17.29 -13.08
C ASP A 200 8.55 -15.93 -12.67
N PRO A 201 9.88 -15.76 -12.56
CA PRO A 201 10.50 -14.49 -12.19
C PRO A 201 10.15 -13.33 -13.13
N ASN A 202 9.92 -13.60 -14.42
CA ASN A 202 9.54 -12.56 -15.39
C ASN A 202 8.12 -12.04 -15.09
N ILE A 203 7.21 -12.93 -14.72
CA ILE A 203 5.84 -12.55 -14.35
C ILE A 203 5.83 -11.79 -13.02
N VAL A 204 6.62 -12.24 -12.03
CA VAL A 204 6.79 -11.52 -10.77
C VAL A 204 7.25 -10.10 -11.04
N LYS A 205 8.33 -9.94 -11.81
CA LYS A 205 8.85 -8.63 -12.19
C LYS A 205 7.83 -7.79 -12.96
N LEU A 206 7.12 -8.36 -13.92
CA LEU A 206 6.10 -7.66 -14.69
C LEU A 206 4.97 -7.12 -13.78
N VAL A 207 4.53 -7.90 -12.79
CA VAL A 207 3.48 -7.50 -11.84
C VAL A 207 3.98 -6.47 -10.83
N GLU A 208 5.29 -6.42 -10.57
CA GLU A 208 5.93 -5.42 -9.67
C GLU A 208 6.17 -4.08 -10.36
N ASP A 209 6.65 -4.13 -11.59
CA ASP A 209 7.10 -2.93 -12.33
C ASP A 209 5.96 -2.22 -13.09
N ASP A 210 4.80 -2.87 -13.29
CA ASP A 210 3.68 -2.29 -14.05
C ASP A 210 2.63 -1.69 -13.11
N ASP A 211 2.46 -0.38 -13.16
CA ASP A 211 1.45 0.36 -12.39
C ASP A 211 0.01 0.13 -12.87
N SER A 212 -0.18 -0.76 -13.85
CA SER A 212 -1.49 -1.05 -14.44
C SER A 212 -2.02 -2.43 -14.08
N ILE A 213 -3.27 -2.67 -14.41
CA ILE A 213 -3.91 -4.00 -14.32
C ILE A 213 -4.07 -4.66 -15.69
N TRP A 214 -3.49 -4.09 -16.73
CA TRP A 214 -3.63 -4.53 -18.12
C TRP A 214 -2.39 -5.26 -18.59
N PHE A 215 -2.22 -6.51 -18.17
CA PHE A 215 -1.07 -7.32 -18.49
C PHE A 215 -1.22 -8.05 -19.83
N GLY A 216 -0.09 -8.37 -20.44
CA GLY A 216 -0.04 -9.33 -21.55
C GLY A 216 -0.22 -8.73 -22.95
N GLN A 217 -0.16 -7.42 -23.09
CA GLN A 217 -0.09 -6.73 -24.38
C GLN A 217 1.18 -5.88 -24.42
N ASP A 218 1.75 -5.74 -25.61
CA ASP A 218 2.88 -4.83 -25.81
C ASP A 218 2.46 -3.39 -25.56
N LYS A 219 3.27 -2.66 -24.81
CA LYS A 219 3.03 -1.24 -24.53
C LYS A 219 3.11 -0.45 -25.84
N GLN A 220 2.06 0.32 -26.09
CA GLN A 220 1.98 1.23 -27.23
C GLN A 220 2.19 2.66 -26.76
N GLU A 221 3.03 3.39 -27.48
CA GLU A 221 3.25 4.80 -27.22
C GLU A 221 2.21 5.65 -27.97
N ILE A 222 1.46 6.42 -27.23
CA ILE A 222 0.46 7.35 -27.73
C ILE A 222 0.96 8.78 -27.52
N ILE A 223 0.99 9.56 -28.59
CA ILE A 223 1.34 10.98 -28.53
C ILE A 223 0.04 11.79 -28.50
N LEU A 224 -0.02 12.70 -27.53
CA LEU A 224 -1.12 13.62 -27.35
C LEU A 224 -0.65 15.07 -27.48
N SER A 225 -1.50 15.87 -28.08
CA SER A 225 -1.41 17.32 -28.02
C SER A 225 -2.21 17.83 -26.84
N VAL A 226 -1.59 18.61 -25.99
CA VAL A 226 -2.19 19.24 -24.81
C VAL A 226 -2.23 20.75 -25.04
N ASP A 227 -3.43 21.32 -24.92
CA ASP A 227 -3.62 22.76 -25.08
C ASP A 227 -2.89 23.58 -23.99
N SER A 228 -2.39 24.74 -24.35
CA SER A 228 -1.61 25.63 -23.47
C SER A 228 -2.38 26.03 -22.22
N SER A 229 -3.70 26.15 -22.27
CA SER A 229 -4.55 26.53 -21.14
C SER A 229 -4.55 25.49 -19.99
N VAL A 230 -4.21 24.23 -20.30
CA VAL A 230 -4.14 23.13 -19.33
C VAL A 230 -2.73 22.54 -19.19
N ALA A 231 -1.76 23.00 -19.97
CA ALA A 231 -0.38 22.53 -19.99
C ALA A 231 0.28 22.52 -18.59
N PHE A 232 -0.06 23.49 -17.75
CA PHE A 232 0.46 23.59 -16.38
C PHE A 232 0.20 22.34 -15.56
N TYR A 233 -1.01 21.77 -15.65
CA TYR A 233 -1.36 20.56 -14.88
C TYR A 233 -0.52 19.34 -15.28
N PHE A 234 -0.19 19.20 -16.57
CA PHE A 234 0.64 18.12 -17.09
C PHE A 234 2.14 18.30 -16.78
N LYS A 235 2.59 19.54 -16.58
CA LYS A 235 3.94 19.84 -16.11
C LYS A 235 4.09 19.59 -14.61
N GLN A 236 3.04 19.83 -13.83
CA GLN A 236 3.08 19.72 -12.37
C GLN A 236 3.09 18.27 -11.87
N ARG A 237 2.38 17.37 -12.53
CA ARG A 237 2.28 15.96 -12.16
C ARG A 237 1.99 15.07 -13.37
N SER A 238 2.35 13.80 -13.26
CA SER A 238 1.92 12.79 -14.23
C SER A 238 0.42 12.54 -14.11
N ILE A 239 -0.33 12.85 -15.17
CA ILE A 239 -1.78 12.65 -15.28
C ILE A 239 -2.08 11.41 -16.10
N LEU A 240 -1.23 11.11 -17.08
CA LEU A 240 -1.36 9.99 -17.99
C LEU A 240 -0.41 8.86 -17.60
N PRO A 241 -0.74 7.61 -17.94
CA PRO A 241 0.15 6.46 -17.74
C PRO A 241 1.53 6.70 -18.37
N GLU A 242 2.59 6.45 -17.61
CA GLU A 242 3.99 6.63 -18.05
C GLU A 242 4.22 7.93 -18.86
N GLN A 243 3.63 9.02 -18.37
CA GLN A 243 3.64 10.33 -19.01
C GLN A 243 5.07 10.87 -19.18
N GLN A 244 5.41 11.34 -20.39
CA GLN A 244 6.62 12.08 -20.68
C GLN A 244 6.28 13.31 -21.54
N ILE A 245 6.84 14.47 -21.19
CA ILE A 245 6.73 15.67 -22.02
C ILE A 245 7.78 15.53 -23.12
N VAL A 246 7.32 15.35 -24.36
CA VAL A 246 8.19 15.17 -25.52
C VAL A 246 8.71 16.53 -26.00
N LYS A 247 7.82 17.52 -26.10
CA LYS A 247 8.17 18.86 -26.59
C LYS A 247 7.15 19.90 -26.16
N GLU A 248 7.61 21.10 -25.89
CA GLU A 248 6.78 22.30 -25.79
C GLU A 248 6.77 23.00 -27.16
N LEU A 249 5.59 23.31 -27.66
CA LEU A 249 5.38 23.95 -28.96
C LEU A 249 5.29 25.47 -28.80
N GLU A 250 5.47 26.20 -29.92
CA GLU A 250 5.17 27.61 -29.96
C GLU A 250 3.71 27.86 -29.55
N GLY A 251 3.48 28.85 -28.70
CA GLY A 251 2.14 29.10 -28.11
C GLY A 251 1.84 28.34 -26.80
N GLY A 252 2.81 27.54 -26.29
CA GLY A 252 2.70 26.91 -24.97
C GLY A 252 1.95 25.57 -24.95
N ASN A 253 1.53 25.05 -26.10
CA ASN A 253 1.00 23.69 -26.22
C ASN A 253 2.08 22.65 -25.94
N LEU A 254 1.70 21.47 -25.43
CA LEU A 254 2.64 20.37 -25.20
C LEU A 254 2.36 19.20 -26.14
N LEU A 255 3.43 18.53 -26.57
CA LEU A 255 3.36 17.15 -27.02
C LEU A 255 3.77 16.24 -25.86
N VAL A 256 2.87 15.34 -25.47
CA VAL A 256 3.05 14.43 -24.35
C VAL A 256 2.94 13.01 -24.86
N SER A 257 3.91 12.16 -24.51
CA SER A 257 3.78 10.72 -24.73
C SER A 257 3.19 10.03 -23.51
N SER A 258 2.40 8.99 -23.76
CA SER A 258 1.87 8.09 -22.76
C SER A 258 2.03 6.66 -23.28
N LYS A 259 2.54 5.75 -22.45
CA LYS A 259 2.65 4.34 -22.80
C LYS A 259 1.52 3.57 -22.14
N ILE A 260 0.76 2.84 -22.95
CA ILE A 260 -0.43 2.09 -22.50
C ILE A 260 -0.41 0.67 -23.06
N ASN A 261 -0.96 -0.27 -22.28
CA ASN A 261 -1.20 -1.64 -22.72
C ASN A 261 -2.62 -1.81 -23.29
N HIS A 262 -3.54 -0.90 -22.94
CA HIS A 262 -4.94 -0.98 -23.35
C HIS A 262 -5.56 0.42 -23.45
N ASP A 263 -6.40 0.65 -24.45
CA ASP A 263 -7.00 1.95 -24.74
C ASP A 263 -7.83 2.50 -23.57
N MET A 264 -8.42 1.62 -22.75
CA MET A 264 -9.17 2.00 -21.56
C MET A 264 -8.32 2.60 -20.42
N GLN A 265 -6.99 2.54 -20.51
CA GLN A 265 -6.11 3.29 -19.60
C GLN A 265 -6.10 4.78 -19.92
N LEU A 266 -6.32 5.13 -21.18
CA LEU A 266 -6.15 6.50 -21.69
C LEU A 266 -7.46 7.20 -22.02
N LEU A 267 -8.40 6.51 -22.67
CA LEU A 267 -9.66 7.13 -23.14
C LEU A 267 -10.47 7.83 -22.04
N PRO A 268 -10.65 7.28 -20.82
CA PRO A 268 -11.37 7.98 -19.75
C PRO A 268 -10.68 9.28 -19.33
N LEU A 269 -9.33 9.28 -19.30
CA LEU A 269 -8.54 10.47 -18.96
C LEU A 269 -8.65 11.54 -20.02
N ILE A 270 -8.60 11.16 -21.32
CA ILE A 270 -8.79 12.11 -22.41
C ILE A 270 -10.20 12.71 -22.34
N ARG A 271 -11.24 11.90 -22.12
CA ARG A 271 -12.62 12.38 -21.98
C ARG A 271 -12.77 13.41 -20.87
N PHE A 272 -12.07 13.23 -19.74
CA PHE A 272 -12.06 14.19 -18.65
C PHE A 272 -11.45 15.54 -19.06
N TRP A 273 -10.46 15.54 -19.97
CA TRP A 273 -9.74 16.73 -20.42
C TRP A 273 -10.24 17.31 -21.75
N ILE A 274 -11.37 16.84 -22.30
CA ILE A 274 -11.96 17.43 -23.51
C ILE A 274 -12.39 18.89 -23.19
N PRO A 275 -12.13 19.86 -24.09
CA PRO A 275 -11.61 19.72 -25.46
C PRO A 275 -10.08 19.89 -25.59
N TYR A 276 -9.33 19.86 -24.51
CA TYR A 276 -7.94 20.30 -24.42
C TYR A 276 -6.91 19.25 -24.81
N LEU A 277 -7.32 17.97 -24.93
CA LEU A 277 -6.43 16.88 -25.34
C LEU A 277 -6.89 16.28 -26.68
N LYS A 278 -5.90 16.02 -27.56
CA LYS A 278 -6.10 15.31 -28.82
C LYS A 278 -5.02 14.24 -29.02
N ILE A 279 -5.42 13.09 -29.57
CA ILE A 279 -4.49 12.02 -29.96
C ILE A 279 -3.89 12.39 -31.31
N VAL A 280 -2.56 12.30 -31.44
CA VAL A 280 -1.84 12.75 -32.64
C VAL A 280 -1.38 11.59 -33.53
N ASN A 281 -0.84 10.52 -32.91
CA ASN A 281 -0.17 9.44 -33.66
C ASN A 281 -1.03 8.19 -33.90
N ARG A 282 -2.29 8.16 -33.42
CA ARG A 282 -3.20 7.01 -33.58
C ARG A 282 -4.59 7.47 -33.99
N GLU A 283 -4.75 7.69 -35.28
CA GLU A 283 -5.95 8.26 -35.88
C GLU A 283 -7.21 7.44 -35.54
N GLY A 284 -7.16 6.12 -35.67
CA GLY A 284 -8.32 5.25 -35.34
C GLY A 284 -8.81 5.37 -33.89
N LEU A 285 -7.90 5.64 -32.93
CA LEU A 285 -8.28 5.86 -31.53
C LEU A 285 -8.92 7.25 -31.34
N GLN A 286 -8.44 8.25 -32.06
CA GLN A 286 -9.04 9.59 -32.08
C GLN A 286 -10.47 9.53 -32.70
N GLU A 287 -10.64 8.82 -33.80
CA GLU A 287 -11.94 8.63 -34.45
C GLU A 287 -12.93 7.87 -33.54
N GLU A 288 -12.47 6.85 -32.81
CA GLU A 288 -13.29 6.14 -31.84
C GLU A 288 -13.79 7.06 -30.72
N LEU A 289 -12.90 7.91 -30.21
CA LEU A 289 -13.23 8.93 -29.22
C LEU A 289 -14.31 9.88 -29.78
N GLU A 290 -14.09 10.43 -30.97
CA GLU A 290 -15.03 11.36 -31.62
C GLU A 290 -16.39 10.71 -31.92
N ARG A 291 -16.39 9.46 -32.36
CA ARG A 291 -17.63 8.69 -32.57
C ARG A 291 -18.40 8.54 -31.26
N SER A 292 -17.71 8.22 -30.17
CA SER A 292 -18.34 8.08 -28.85
C SER A 292 -18.96 9.39 -28.36
N LEU A 293 -18.35 10.52 -28.68
CA LEU A 293 -18.87 11.86 -28.36
C LEU A 293 -20.08 12.24 -29.24
N LYS A 294 -20.05 11.93 -30.52
CA LYS A 294 -21.19 12.14 -31.44
C LYS A 294 -22.42 11.36 -30.94
N ILE A 295 -22.25 10.08 -30.59
CA ILE A 295 -23.32 9.26 -29.99
C ILE A 295 -23.89 9.92 -28.73
N TYR A 296 -22.98 10.40 -27.82
CA TYR A 296 -23.41 11.09 -26.60
C TYR A 296 -24.19 12.37 -26.87
N LEU A 297 -23.79 13.14 -27.88
CA LEU A 297 -24.48 14.39 -28.30
C LEU A 297 -25.72 14.16 -29.15
N GLY A 298 -25.96 12.94 -29.62
CA GLY A 298 -27.10 12.61 -30.51
C GLY A 298 -26.94 13.13 -31.93
N ILE A 299 -25.69 13.30 -32.42
CA ILE A 299 -25.35 13.80 -33.78
C ILE A 299 -24.52 12.79 -34.57
#